data_8016dcdcddd30b4c05fbc4dd616d00e9
#
_entry.id   8016dcdcddd30b4c05fbc4dd616d00e9
#
_cell.length_a   1.000
_cell.length_b   1.000
_cell.length_c   1.000
_cell.angle_alpha   90.00
_cell.angle_beta   90.00
_cell.angle_gamma   90.00
#
_symmetry.space_group_name_H-M   'P 1'
#
loop_
_entity.id
_entity.type
_entity.pdbx_description
1 polymer ?
#
loop_
_entity_poly.entity_id
_entity_poly.type
_entity_poly.pdbx_seq_one_letter_code
_entity_poly.pdbx_strand_id
1 'polypeptide(L)'
;MIITQKKPIEELMAMVADAKTVAIVGCGSCATACQTGGEAQIAELTKTLEAAGKKVVATTVCDYCCMNLGVKGKMKAVTAAKPDCVIAMSCGDGVQCVAKNAPGIPTYPSNNTMYLGEAVRFGVWEEACHFCGDCVLGQTGGICPVTQCAKSLVNGPCGGQKNGKCEVNPENDCAWIKIYNRLNEIGQLEKLGQTREDKGFAKFAYPRTISLRGKK
;
A
#
# COMPACT_ATOMS: atom_id res chain seq x y z
N MET A 1 -2.53 -6.06 -3.36
CA MET A 1 -2.84 -4.63 -3.61
C MET A 1 -2.25 -3.76 -2.50
N ILE A 2 -2.02 -2.47 -2.73
CA ILE A 2 -1.58 -1.56 -1.66
C ILE A 2 -2.81 -1.11 -0.86
N ILE A 3 -2.79 -1.37 0.43
CA ILE A 3 -3.88 -0.99 1.33
C ILE A 3 -3.65 0.43 1.83
N THR A 4 -4.69 1.25 1.73
CA THR A 4 -4.67 2.65 2.15
C THR A 4 -5.83 2.94 3.09
N GLN A 5 -5.61 3.89 3.98
CA GLN A 5 -6.61 4.41 4.92
C GLN A 5 -6.70 5.93 4.76
N LYS A 6 -7.92 6.48 4.78
CA LYS A 6 -8.11 7.94 4.75
C LYS A 6 -7.39 8.58 5.95
N LYS A 7 -6.71 9.68 5.74
CA LYS A 7 -6.22 10.53 6.83
C LYS A 7 -7.41 11.17 7.57
N PRO A 8 -7.24 11.51 8.86
CA PRO A 8 -8.18 12.39 9.53
C PRO A 8 -8.42 13.65 8.70
N ILE A 9 -9.66 14.09 8.61
CA ILE A 9 -9.99 15.26 7.76
C ILE A 9 -9.31 16.54 8.26
N GLU A 10 -9.11 16.66 9.56
CA GLU A 10 -8.42 17.78 10.19
C GLU A 10 -6.96 17.86 9.75
N GLU A 11 -6.28 16.69 9.61
CA GLU A 11 -4.90 16.63 9.11
C GLU A 11 -4.84 17.10 7.66
N LEU A 12 -5.76 16.63 6.81
CA LEU A 12 -5.82 17.05 5.42
C LEU A 12 -6.12 18.56 5.29
N MET A 13 -7.08 19.06 6.06
CA MET A 13 -7.45 20.48 6.04
C MET A 13 -6.30 21.37 6.50
N ALA A 14 -5.50 20.95 7.47
CA ALA A 14 -4.30 21.66 7.91
C ALA A 14 -3.25 21.75 6.79
N MET A 15 -3.03 20.66 6.04
CA MET A 15 -2.08 20.65 4.91
C MET A 15 -2.49 21.61 3.77
N VAL A 16 -3.78 21.83 3.57
CA VAL A 16 -4.30 22.70 2.49
C VAL A 16 -4.84 24.04 3.01
N ALA A 17 -4.48 24.44 4.23
CA ALA A 17 -5.05 25.61 4.89
C ALA A 17 -4.98 26.88 4.02
N ASP A 18 -3.81 27.16 3.44
CA ASP A 18 -3.55 28.36 2.65
C ASP A 18 -4.06 28.28 1.20
N ALA A 19 -4.46 27.11 0.72
CA ALA A 19 -4.96 26.92 -0.62
C ALA A 19 -6.42 27.39 -0.76
N LYS A 20 -6.69 28.24 -1.75
CA LYS A 20 -8.05 28.68 -2.13
C LYS A 20 -8.63 27.78 -3.21
N THR A 21 -7.80 27.36 -4.15
CA THR A 21 -8.16 26.50 -5.27
C THR A 21 -7.44 25.16 -5.17
N VAL A 22 -8.17 24.07 -5.29
CA VAL A 22 -7.66 22.71 -5.10
C VAL A 22 -8.00 21.86 -6.31
N ALA A 23 -7.08 21.01 -6.74
CA ALA A 23 -7.40 19.92 -7.64
C ALA A 23 -7.32 18.58 -6.90
N ILE A 24 -8.13 17.60 -7.31
CA ILE A 24 -8.17 16.29 -6.71
C ILE A 24 -7.83 15.23 -7.76
N VAL A 25 -6.87 14.37 -7.45
CA VAL A 25 -6.45 13.25 -8.30
C VAL A 25 -6.66 11.94 -7.57
N GLY A 26 -7.59 11.13 -8.04
CA GLY A 26 -7.88 9.81 -7.50
C GLY A 26 -7.15 8.68 -8.23
N CYS A 27 -7.09 7.52 -7.59
CA CYS A 27 -6.55 6.28 -8.17
C CYS A 27 -7.66 5.24 -8.32
N GLY A 28 -7.93 4.82 -9.56
CA GLY A 28 -8.96 3.86 -9.94
C GLY A 28 -8.67 2.40 -9.59
N SER A 29 -7.50 2.10 -9.00
CA SER A 29 -7.09 0.75 -8.64
C SER A 29 -7.16 0.51 -7.13
N CYS A 30 -6.02 0.30 -6.47
CA CYS A 30 -5.94 -0.06 -5.05
C CYS A 30 -6.74 0.89 -4.14
N ALA A 31 -6.60 2.22 -4.33
CA ALA A 31 -7.29 3.19 -3.49
C ALA A 31 -8.82 3.18 -3.69
N THR A 32 -9.29 2.91 -4.92
CA THR A 32 -10.73 2.71 -5.16
C THR A 32 -11.23 1.46 -4.43
N ALA A 33 -10.50 0.34 -4.53
CA ALA A 33 -10.86 -0.89 -3.83
C ALA A 33 -10.86 -0.72 -2.30
N CYS A 34 -9.96 0.11 -1.76
CA CYS A 34 -9.94 0.49 -0.34
C CYS A 34 -10.96 1.57 0.03
N GLN A 35 -11.75 2.07 -0.91
CA GLN A 35 -12.69 3.18 -0.73
C GLN A 35 -12.04 4.47 -0.22
N THR A 36 -10.84 4.74 -0.70
CA THR A 36 -10.03 5.90 -0.30
C THR A 36 -9.68 6.83 -1.47
N GLY A 37 -10.00 6.48 -2.74
CA GLY A 37 -9.50 7.26 -3.87
C GLY A 37 -10.27 7.16 -5.18
N GLY A 38 -11.47 6.56 -5.21
CA GLY A 38 -12.32 6.46 -6.38
C GLY A 38 -13.18 7.72 -6.61
N GLU A 39 -14.00 7.69 -7.65
CA GLU A 39 -14.89 8.82 -8.01
C GLU A 39 -15.84 9.22 -6.89
N ALA A 40 -16.43 8.23 -6.19
CA ALA A 40 -17.32 8.48 -5.06
C ALA A 40 -16.62 9.24 -3.92
N GLN A 41 -15.37 8.85 -3.61
CA GLN A 41 -14.57 9.49 -2.57
C GLN A 41 -14.10 10.89 -2.98
N ILE A 42 -13.83 11.11 -4.27
CA ILE A 42 -13.55 12.45 -4.82
C ILE A 42 -14.76 13.35 -4.63
N ALA A 43 -15.97 12.85 -4.97
CA ALA A 43 -17.20 13.63 -4.81
C ALA A 43 -17.48 13.97 -3.33
N GLU A 44 -17.22 13.03 -2.40
CA GLU A 44 -17.33 13.26 -0.96
C GLU A 44 -16.35 14.35 -0.50
N LEU A 45 -15.06 14.23 -0.87
CA LEU A 45 -14.05 15.20 -0.50
C LEU A 45 -14.31 16.58 -1.11
N THR A 46 -14.80 16.63 -2.35
CA THR A 46 -15.17 17.89 -3.02
C THR A 46 -16.18 18.66 -2.19
N LYS A 47 -17.26 18.00 -1.75
CA LYS A 47 -18.28 18.63 -0.89
C LYS A 47 -17.70 19.16 0.42
N THR A 48 -16.79 18.39 1.04
CA THR A 48 -16.14 18.78 2.28
C THR A 48 -15.26 20.03 2.09
N LEU A 49 -14.48 20.07 1.02
CA LEU A 49 -13.61 21.23 0.70
C LEU A 49 -14.41 22.47 0.35
N GLU A 50 -15.50 22.33 -0.43
CA GLU A 50 -16.37 23.44 -0.79
C GLU A 50 -17.12 23.99 0.42
N ALA A 51 -17.60 23.14 1.34
CA ALA A 51 -18.18 23.56 2.60
C ALA A 51 -17.20 24.33 3.49
N ALA A 52 -15.91 24.06 3.36
CA ALA A 52 -14.82 24.80 4.02
C ALA A 52 -14.36 26.04 3.24
N GLY A 53 -15.09 26.47 2.20
CA GLY A 53 -14.81 27.66 1.42
C GLY A 53 -13.68 27.52 0.39
N LYS A 54 -13.24 26.31 0.09
CA LYS A 54 -12.23 26.03 -0.95
C LYS A 54 -12.92 25.73 -2.28
N LYS A 55 -12.32 26.16 -3.39
CA LYS A 55 -12.85 25.91 -4.74
C LYS A 55 -12.12 24.71 -5.35
N VAL A 56 -12.85 23.64 -5.69
CA VAL A 56 -12.30 22.53 -6.45
C VAL A 56 -12.36 22.88 -7.94
N VAL A 57 -11.18 23.06 -8.56
CA VAL A 57 -11.05 23.57 -9.95
C VAL A 57 -10.83 22.47 -10.97
N ALA A 58 -10.38 21.29 -10.54
CA ALA A 58 -10.24 20.12 -11.41
C ALA A 58 -10.29 18.82 -10.58
N THR A 59 -10.88 17.78 -11.17
CA THR A 59 -10.87 16.42 -10.62
C THR A 59 -10.51 15.44 -11.72
N THR A 60 -9.80 14.37 -11.39
CA THR A 60 -9.54 13.27 -12.32
C THR A 60 -9.28 11.98 -11.57
N VAL A 61 -9.56 10.85 -12.21
CA VAL A 61 -9.15 9.52 -11.75
C VAL A 61 -8.14 8.95 -12.74
N CYS A 62 -6.97 8.58 -12.24
CA CYS A 62 -5.99 7.79 -12.99
C CYS A 62 -6.28 6.31 -12.77
N ASP A 63 -6.23 5.48 -13.81
CA ASP A 63 -6.40 4.03 -13.67
C ASP A 63 -5.43 3.47 -12.62
N TYR A 64 -4.17 3.90 -12.71
CA TYR A 64 -3.09 3.59 -11.78
C TYR A 64 -2.24 4.84 -11.54
N CYS A 65 -2.29 5.43 -10.34
CA CYS A 65 -1.45 6.58 -10.00
C CYS A 65 0.06 6.25 -9.93
N CYS A 66 0.46 4.97 -9.87
CA CYS A 66 1.85 4.52 -9.93
C CYS A 66 2.38 4.31 -11.37
N MET A 67 1.54 4.51 -12.39
CA MET A 67 1.92 4.42 -13.82
C MET A 67 2.19 5.80 -14.41
N ASN A 68 3.45 6.22 -14.38
CA ASN A 68 3.86 7.59 -14.71
C ASN A 68 3.32 8.10 -16.06
N LEU A 69 3.28 7.27 -17.10
CA LEU A 69 2.80 7.70 -18.42
C LEU A 69 1.30 8.04 -18.40
N GLY A 70 0.48 7.24 -17.72
CA GLY A 70 -0.96 7.49 -17.56
C GLY A 70 -1.21 8.75 -16.72
N VAL A 71 -0.49 8.90 -15.61
CA VAL A 71 -0.57 10.09 -14.74
C VAL A 71 -0.20 11.35 -15.53
N LYS A 72 0.90 11.33 -16.28
CA LYS A 72 1.33 12.47 -17.11
C LYS A 72 0.24 12.95 -18.07
N GLY A 73 -0.50 12.01 -18.67
CA GLY A 73 -1.61 12.34 -19.56
C GLY A 73 -2.75 13.08 -18.84
N LYS A 74 -3.19 12.53 -17.70
CA LYS A 74 -4.29 13.08 -16.89
C LYS A 74 -3.92 14.43 -16.23
N MET A 75 -2.66 14.56 -15.80
CA MET A 75 -2.18 15.79 -15.13
C MET A 75 -2.16 17.03 -16.03
N LYS A 76 -2.18 16.89 -17.36
CA LYS A 76 -2.23 18.05 -18.28
C LYS A 76 -3.45 18.94 -18.01
N ALA A 77 -4.64 18.36 -17.85
CA ALA A 77 -5.85 19.11 -17.55
C ALA A 77 -5.82 19.71 -16.14
N VAL A 78 -5.29 18.95 -15.17
CA VAL A 78 -5.17 19.38 -13.77
C VAL A 78 -4.23 20.59 -13.65
N THR A 79 -3.05 20.53 -14.27
CA THR A 79 -2.07 21.64 -14.23
C THR A 79 -2.54 22.85 -15.02
N ALA A 80 -3.29 22.66 -16.12
CA ALA A 80 -3.88 23.77 -16.90
C ALA A 80 -4.90 24.58 -16.09
N ALA A 81 -5.58 23.95 -15.11
CA ALA A 81 -6.50 24.64 -14.21
C ALA A 81 -5.80 25.51 -13.15
N LYS A 82 -4.46 25.46 -13.05
CA LYS A 82 -3.61 26.25 -12.13
C LYS A 82 -4.12 26.24 -10.69
N PRO A 83 -4.33 25.07 -10.05
CA PRO A 83 -4.73 25.01 -8.65
C PRO A 83 -3.59 25.47 -7.74
N ASP A 84 -3.92 26.01 -6.56
CA ASP A 84 -2.92 26.32 -5.52
C ASP A 84 -2.26 25.05 -4.98
N CYS A 85 -2.99 23.92 -4.97
CA CYS A 85 -2.46 22.61 -4.62
C CYS A 85 -3.22 21.45 -5.28
N VAL A 86 -2.60 20.28 -5.27
CA VAL A 86 -3.21 19.02 -5.68
C VAL A 86 -3.36 18.11 -4.45
N ILE A 87 -4.53 17.54 -4.24
CA ILE A 87 -4.76 16.43 -3.29
C ILE A 87 -4.73 15.12 -4.07
N ALA A 88 -3.80 14.24 -3.73
CA ALA A 88 -3.68 12.92 -4.35
C ALA A 88 -4.32 11.84 -3.45
N MET A 89 -5.44 11.29 -3.90
CA MET A 89 -6.19 10.23 -3.22
C MET A 89 -5.69 8.85 -3.66
N SER A 90 -4.46 8.52 -3.26
CA SER A 90 -3.74 7.29 -3.65
C SER A 90 -2.81 6.82 -2.54
N CYS A 91 -2.09 5.72 -2.78
CA CYS A 91 -0.96 5.32 -1.93
C CYS A 91 0.24 6.27 -2.12
N GLY A 92 1.21 6.20 -1.22
CA GLY A 92 2.39 7.07 -1.24
C GLY A 92 3.21 7.02 -2.54
N ASP A 93 3.24 5.88 -3.25
CA ASP A 93 3.85 5.80 -4.57
C ASP A 93 3.08 6.64 -5.60
N GLY A 94 1.74 6.51 -5.62
CA GLY A 94 0.89 7.33 -6.50
C GLY A 94 0.98 8.81 -6.19
N VAL A 95 1.04 9.21 -4.92
CA VAL A 95 1.24 10.63 -4.51
C VAL A 95 2.54 11.18 -5.11
N GLN A 96 3.65 10.45 -4.97
CA GLN A 96 4.94 10.85 -5.52
C GLN A 96 4.92 10.95 -7.05
N CYS A 97 4.22 10.01 -7.72
CA CYS A 97 4.06 10.05 -9.16
C CYS A 97 3.23 11.24 -9.62
N VAL A 98 2.14 11.58 -8.91
CA VAL A 98 1.34 12.79 -9.17
C VAL A 98 2.19 14.03 -8.96
N ALA A 99 2.94 14.14 -7.87
CA ALA A 99 3.82 15.27 -7.57
C ALA A 99 4.88 15.51 -8.67
N LYS A 100 5.51 14.44 -9.18
CA LYS A 100 6.46 14.53 -10.32
C LYS A 100 5.82 15.11 -11.59
N ASN A 101 4.51 14.98 -11.76
CA ASN A 101 3.76 15.45 -12.92
C ASN A 101 2.97 16.75 -12.64
N ALA A 102 3.20 17.39 -11.49
CA ALA A 102 2.63 18.67 -11.08
C ALA A 102 3.76 19.69 -10.74
N PRO A 103 4.69 20.01 -11.65
CA PRO A 103 5.82 20.87 -11.34
C PRO A 103 5.34 22.24 -10.86
N GLY A 104 5.92 22.70 -9.74
CA GLY A 104 5.57 23.99 -9.14
C GLY A 104 4.25 24.03 -8.37
N ILE A 105 3.50 22.93 -8.29
CA ILE A 105 2.23 22.85 -7.57
C ILE A 105 2.40 21.88 -6.38
N PRO A 106 2.21 22.33 -5.13
CA PRO A 106 2.23 21.47 -3.95
C PRO A 106 1.25 20.31 -4.10
N THR A 107 1.70 19.10 -3.73
CA THR A 107 0.87 17.88 -3.80
C THR A 107 0.80 17.25 -2.43
N TYR A 108 -0.40 17.03 -1.92
CA TYR A 108 -0.67 16.50 -0.58
C TYR A 108 -1.37 15.15 -0.62
N PRO A 109 -0.99 14.21 0.25
CA PRO A 109 -1.67 12.91 0.36
C PRO A 109 -2.97 13.04 1.17
N SER A 110 -4.06 12.45 0.70
CA SER A 110 -5.27 12.28 1.50
C SER A 110 -5.31 10.97 2.29
N ASN A 111 -4.35 10.08 2.03
CA ASN A 111 -4.34 8.75 2.60
C ASN A 111 -3.00 8.40 3.25
N ASN A 112 -3.06 7.52 4.24
CA ASN A 112 -1.91 6.78 4.74
C ASN A 112 -1.78 5.47 3.95
N THR A 113 -0.56 5.10 3.58
CA THR A 113 -0.25 3.79 3.00
C THR A 113 0.05 2.84 4.15
N MET A 114 -0.75 1.78 4.27
CA MET A 114 -0.65 0.87 5.40
C MET A 114 0.30 -0.30 5.10
N TYR A 115 -0.05 -1.14 4.12
CA TYR A 115 0.71 -2.34 3.78
C TYR A 115 0.36 -2.86 2.38
N LEU A 116 1.10 -3.87 1.91
CA LEU A 116 0.70 -4.72 0.79
C LEU A 116 -0.10 -5.90 1.32
N GLY A 117 -1.33 -6.02 0.86
CA GLY A 117 -2.25 -7.04 1.32
C GLY A 117 -3.19 -7.56 0.25
N GLU A 118 -4.09 -8.40 0.70
CA GLU A 118 -5.20 -8.94 -0.08
C GLU A 118 -6.55 -8.50 0.48
N ALA A 119 -7.56 -8.47 -0.36
CA ALA A 119 -8.95 -8.31 0.06
C ALA A 119 -9.52 -9.69 0.35
N VAL A 120 -9.69 -10.03 1.61
CA VAL A 120 -10.29 -11.29 2.06
C VAL A 120 -11.79 -11.29 1.74
N ARG A 121 -12.43 -10.15 1.94
CA ARG A 121 -13.81 -9.85 1.54
C ARG A 121 -13.97 -8.35 1.45
N PHE A 122 -15.09 -7.89 0.91
CA PHE A 122 -15.38 -6.46 0.82
C PHE A 122 -15.27 -5.79 2.20
N GLY A 123 -14.45 -4.75 2.29
CA GLY A 123 -14.23 -3.99 3.52
C GLY A 123 -13.27 -4.66 4.53
N VAL A 124 -12.65 -5.80 4.19
CA VAL A 124 -11.68 -6.50 5.05
C VAL A 124 -10.43 -6.81 4.25
N TRP A 125 -9.31 -6.30 4.71
CA TRP A 125 -7.99 -6.48 4.10
C TRP A 125 -7.01 -7.02 5.12
N GLU A 126 -6.16 -7.94 4.69
CA GLU A 126 -5.12 -8.54 5.52
C GLU A 126 -3.75 -8.30 4.89
N GLU A 127 -2.76 -8.05 5.73
CA GLU A 127 -1.38 -7.89 5.29
C GLU A 127 -0.81 -9.21 4.80
N ALA A 128 -0.20 -9.22 3.61
CA ALA A 128 0.30 -10.44 2.97
C ALA A 128 1.80 -10.40 2.64
N CYS A 129 2.42 -9.21 2.49
CA CYS A 129 3.80 -9.14 2.02
C CYS A 129 4.53 -7.88 2.49
N HIS A 130 5.76 -8.04 2.97
CA HIS A 130 6.68 -6.96 3.38
C HIS A 130 7.70 -6.54 2.31
N PHE A 131 7.54 -6.97 1.05
CA PHE A 131 8.48 -6.65 -0.04
C PHE A 131 9.93 -7.05 0.26
N CYS A 132 10.16 -8.14 0.96
CA CYS A 132 11.49 -8.54 1.43
C CYS A 132 12.47 -8.96 0.30
N GLY A 133 12.02 -9.06 -0.95
CA GLY A 133 12.88 -9.31 -2.10
C GLY A 133 13.43 -10.74 -2.20
N ASP A 134 13.10 -11.62 -1.26
CA ASP A 134 13.58 -13.01 -1.21
C ASP A 134 12.44 -13.92 -0.73
N CYS A 135 11.65 -14.41 -1.69
CA CYS A 135 10.38 -15.09 -1.40
C CYS A 135 10.60 -16.53 -0.91
N VAL A 136 10.05 -16.85 0.26
CA VAL A 136 10.16 -18.19 0.89
C VAL A 136 8.89 -19.03 0.75
N LEU A 137 7.87 -18.55 0.06
CA LEU A 137 6.56 -19.20 -0.04
C LEU A 137 6.63 -20.63 -0.57
N GLY A 138 7.57 -20.93 -1.44
CA GLY A 138 7.78 -22.29 -1.95
C GLY A 138 8.22 -23.30 -0.88
N GLN A 139 8.77 -22.84 0.24
CA GLN A 139 9.22 -23.66 1.36
C GLN A 139 8.18 -23.75 2.49
N THR A 140 7.21 -22.86 2.50
CA THR A 140 6.24 -22.68 3.59
C THR A 140 4.80 -22.92 3.16
N GLY A 141 4.61 -23.67 2.07
CA GLY A 141 3.27 -24.02 1.58
C GLY A 141 2.42 -22.82 1.16
N GLY A 142 3.04 -21.72 0.75
CA GLY A 142 2.35 -20.50 0.32
C GLY A 142 2.04 -19.51 1.45
N ILE A 143 2.43 -19.76 2.69
CA ILE A 143 2.20 -18.88 3.85
C ILE A 143 3.48 -18.11 4.16
N CYS A 144 3.41 -16.78 4.17
CA CYS A 144 4.58 -15.92 4.40
C CYS A 144 4.93 -15.81 5.90
N PRO A 145 6.03 -16.41 6.37
CA PRO A 145 6.42 -16.28 7.78
C PRO A 145 6.94 -14.88 8.11
N VAL A 146 7.48 -14.13 7.11
CA VAL A 146 7.98 -12.78 7.33
C VAL A 146 6.86 -11.82 7.72
N THR A 147 5.67 -11.97 7.12
CA THR A 147 4.51 -11.13 7.38
C THR A 147 3.62 -11.71 8.49
N GLN A 148 3.37 -13.03 8.45
CA GLN A 148 2.39 -13.68 9.32
C GLN A 148 2.95 -14.02 10.72
N CYS A 149 4.27 -14.13 10.88
CA CYS A 149 4.89 -14.35 12.17
C CYS A 149 5.29 -13.00 12.80
N ALA A 150 4.80 -12.71 14.00
CA ALA A 150 5.13 -11.47 14.72
C ALA A 150 6.64 -11.27 14.97
N LYS A 151 7.43 -12.37 14.92
CA LYS A 151 8.89 -12.35 15.00
C LYS A 151 9.59 -12.47 13.65
N SER A 152 8.84 -12.57 12.55
CA SER A 152 9.35 -12.75 11.18
C SER A 152 10.34 -13.92 11.04
N LEU A 153 10.19 -14.98 11.81
CA LEU A 153 11.07 -16.14 11.78
C LEU A 153 10.93 -16.90 10.47
N VAL A 154 12.03 -17.28 9.85
CA VAL A 154 12.05 -17.95 8.53
C VAL A 154 12.49 -19.42 8.59
N ASN A 155 13.03 -19.89 9.72
CA ASN A 155 13.56 -21.24 9.93
C ASN A 155 12.87 -22.00 11.07
N GLY A 156 11.54 -21.95 11.11
CA GLY A 156 10.77 -22.70 12.09
C GLY A 156 10.17 -21.82 13.20
N PRO A 157 9.34 -22.44 14.06
CA PRO A 157 8.62 -21.75 15.12
C PRO A 157 9.55 -21.34 16.28
N CYS A 158 9.17 -20.30 17.02
CA CYS A 158 9.86 -19.91 18.26
C CYS A 158 9.61 -20.86 19.45
N GLY A 159 8.63 -21.78 19.33
CA GLY A 159 8.24 -22.69 20.43
C GLY A 159 7.32 -22.07 21.49
N GLY A 160 7.05 -20.76 21.44
CA GLY A 160 6.25 -20.07 22.48
C GLY A 160 4.75 -20.05 22.23
N GLN A 161 4.26 -20.66 21.15
CA GLN A 161 2.84 -20.71 20.86
C GLN A 161 2.07 -21.54 21.93
N LYS A 162 0.83 -21.14 22.23
CA LYS A 162 -0.08 -21.85 23.12
C LYS A 162 -1.41 -22.09 22.40
N ASN A 163 -1.83 -23.35 22.32
CA ASN A 163 -3.09 -23.74 21.65
C ASN A 163 -3.23 -23.19 20.21
N GLY A 164 -2.13 -23.15 19.46
CA GLY A 164 -2.11 -22.61 18.10
C GLY A 164 -2.04 -21.09 17.99
N LYS A 165 -2.04 -20.38 19.12
CA LYS A 165 -1.98 -18.91 19.17
C LYS A 165 -0.55 -18.38 19.36
N CYS A 166 -0.29 -17.19 18.82
CA CYS A 166 1.01 -16.53 18.89
C CYS A 166 1.29 -16.04 20.31
N GLU A 167 2.53 -16.25 20.82
CA GLU A 167 2.92 -15.76 22.15
C GLU A 167 3.04 -14.23 22.23
N VAL A 168 3.31 -13.57 21.08
CA VAL A 168 3.44 -12.10 21.01
C VAL A 168 2.08 -11.42 20.98
N ASN A 169 1.13 -12.01 20.24
CA ASN A 169 -0.25 -11.54 20.17
C ASN A 169 -1.20 -12.74 20.17
N PRO A 170 -1.82 -13.07 21.32
CA PRO A 170 -2.72 -14.22 21.49
C PRO A 170 -4.00 -14.16 20.64
N GLU A 171 -4.36 -13.01 20.10
CA GLU A 171 -5.48 -12.89 19.16
C GLU A 171 -5.14 -13.53 17.80
N ASN A 172 -3.86 -13.55 17.44
CA ASN A 172 -3.39 -14.09 16.17
C ASN A 172 -3.08 -15.60 16.26
N ASP A 173 -3.41 -16.31 15.20
CA ASP A 173 -2.93 -17.69 15.04
C ASP A 173 -1.42 -17.71 14.80
N CYS A 174 -0.76 -18.74 15.30
CA CYS A 174 0.66 -18.93 15.05
C CYS A 174 0.91 -19.25 13.56
N ALA A 175 1.67 -18.41 12.87
CA ALA A 175 2.02 -18.61 11.46
C ALA A 175 2.69 -19.94 11.20
N TRP A 176 3.58 -20.41 12.11
CA TRP A 176 4.28 -21.69 11.93
C TRP A 176 3.40 -22.90 12.18
N ILE A 177 2.35 -22.80 12.99
CA ILE A 177 1.32 -23.86 13.07
C ILE A 177 0.50 -23.92 11.78
N LYS A 178 0.13 -22.76 11.21
CA LYS A 178 -0.52 -22.71 9.89
C LYS A 178 0.37 -23.34 8.81
N ILE A 179 1.66 -23.01 8.79
CA ILE A 179 2.65 -23.56 7.84
C ILE A 179 2.76 -25.07 8.00
N TYR A 180 2.90 -25.57 9.25
CA TYR A 180 2.95 -27.01 9.54
C TYR A 180 1.71 -27.72 9.00
N ASN A 181 0.53 -27.24 9.35
CA ASN A 181 -0.74 -27.83 8.91
C ASN A 181 -0.84 -27.84 7.37
N ARG A 182 -0.45 -26.73 6.71
CA ARG A 182 -0.46 -26.63 5.26
C ARG A 182 0.52 -27.59 4.60
N LEU A 183 1.74 -27.69 5.10
CA LEU A 183 2.75 -28.60 4.55
C LEU A 183 2.34 -30.05 4.78
N ASN A 184 1.70 -30.39 5.90
CA ASN A 184 1.14 -31.71 6.16
C ASN A 184 0.01 -32.05 5.17
N GLU A 185 -0.92 -31.12 4.96
CA GLU A 185 -2.03 -31.27 4.01
C GLU A 185 -1.56 -31.58 2.59
N ILE A 186 -0.46 -30.93 2.14
CA ILE A 186 0.09 -31.11 0.79
C ILE A 186 1.21 -32.16 0.71
N GLY A 187 1.47 -32.92 1.79
CA GLY A 187 2.46 -34.00 1.82
C GLY A 187 3.92 -33.51 1.69
N GLN A 188 4.26 -32.34 2.21
CA GLN A 188 5.59 -31.72 2.09
C GLN A 188 6.22 -31.35 3.45
N LEU A 189 5.96 -32.11 4.50
CA LEU A 189 6.49 -31.87 5.85
C LEU A 189 8.02 -31.88 5.91
N GLU A 190 8.69 -32.61 5.01
CA GLU A 190 10.15 -32.66 4.91
C GLU A 190 10.79 -31.29 4.72
N LYS A 191 10.05 -30.32 4.19
CA LYS A 191 10.53 -28.93 4.03
C LYS A 191 10.80 -28.23 5.35
N LEU A 192 10.17 -28.63 6.44
CA LEU A 192 10.43 -28.07 7.77
C LEU A 192 11.83 -28.43 8.30
N GLY A 193 12.40 -29.53 7.83
CA GLY A 193 13.77 -29.94 8.18
C GLY A 193 14.87 -29.19 7.42
N GLN A 194 14.51 -28.35 6.44
CA GLN A 194 15.46 -27.60 5.62
C GLN A 194 15.73 -26.24 6.22
N THR A 195 16.95 -26.03 6.72
CA THR A 195 17.41 -24.73 7.15
C THR A 195 17.86 -23.91 5.94
N ARG A 196 17.33 -22.70 5.80
CA ARG A 196 17.76 -21.75 4.80
C ARG A 196 18.79 -20.78 5.37
N GLU A 197 19.64 -20.26 4.51
CA GLU A 197 20.52 -19.13 4.86
C GLU A 197 19.71 -17.88 5.19
N ASP A 198 20.32 -16.98 5.97
CA ASP A 198 19.70 -15.71 6.32
C ASP A 198 19.39 -14.89 5.07
N LYS A 199 18.27 -14.18 5.13
CA LYS A 199 17.91 -13.23 4.08
C LYS A 199 18.93 -12.11 4.03
N GLY A 200 19.67 -12.02 2.92
CA GLY A 200 20.66 -10.96 2.75
C GLY A 200 20.03 -9.56 2.78
N PHE A 201 20.49 -8.70 3.69
CA PHE A 201 20.01 -7.31 3.81
C PHE A 201 20.24 -6.46 2.55
N ALA A 202 21.18 -6.84 1.69
CA ALA A 202 21.42 -6.16 0.42
C ALA A 202 20.17 -6.09 -0.47
N LYS A 203 19.27 -7.09 -0.38
CA LYS A 203 17.98 -7.09 -1.11
C LYS A 203 16.96 -6.08 -0.57
N PHE A 204 17.18 -5.55 0.63
CA PHE A 204 16.35 -4.52 1.26
C PHE A 204 16.93 -3.11 1.10
N ALA A 205 18.17 -2.95 0.62
CA ALA A 205 18.79 -1.63 0.50
C ALA A 205 17.98 -0.71 -0.43
N TYR A 206 17.76 0.52 0.01
CA TYR A 206 17.00 1.54 -0.72
C TYR A 206 17.94 2.63 -1.23
N PRO A 207 17.62 3.33 -2.36
CA PRO A 207 16.57 3.01 -3.33
C PRO A 207 16.97 1.83 -4.24
N ARG A 208 15.98 1.05 -4.68
CA ARG A 208 16.17 -0.08 -5.58
C ARG A 208 15.62 0.23 -6.97
N THR A 209 16.29 -0.27 -8.00
CA THR A 209 15.83 -0.17 -9.38
C THR A 209 15.98 -1.53 -10.07
N ILE A 210 14.92 -1.98 -10.72
CA ILE A 210 14.94 -3.14 -11.60
C ILE A 210 14.71 -2.63 -13.03
N SER A 211 15.64 -2.92 -13.93
CA SER A 211 15.52 -2.54 -15.34
C SER A 211 15.64 -3.77 -16.25
N LEU A 212 14.63 -3.98 -17.08
CA LEU A 212 14.65 -4.99 -18.13
C LEU A 212 15.46 -4.53 -19.37
N ARG A 213 15.83 -3.26 -19.43
CA ARG A 213 16.58 -2.64 -20.53
C ARG A 213 18.09 -2.62 -20.30
N GLY A 214 18.59 -3.34 -19.29
CA GLY A 214 19.99 -3.26 -18.85
C GLY A 214 20.27 -1.99 -18.04
N LYS A 215 21.45 -1.94 -17.43
CA LYS A 215 21.96 -0.68 -16.82
C LYS A 215 22.40 0.24 -17.96
N LYS A 216 21.90 1.46 -17.99
CA LYS A 216 22.49 2.53 -18.78
C LYS A 216 23.77 2.99 -18.13
#